data_f1107984e2d202de2eb2a55b54f12234
#
_entry.id   f1107984e2d202de2eb2a55b54f12234
#
_cell.length_a   1.000
_cell.length_b   1.000
_cell.length_c   1.000
_cell.angle_alpha   90.00
_cell.angle_beta   90.00
_cell.angle_gamma   90.00
#
_symmetry.space_group_name_H-M   'P 1'
#
loop_
_entity.id
_entity.type
_entity.pdbx_description
1 polymer ?
#
loop_
_entity_poly.entity_id
_entity_poly.type
_entity_poly.pdbx_seq_one_letter_code
_entity_poly.pdbx_strand_id
1 'polypeptide(L)'
;WKNLRLLLIECLSQNKECLVVGDVKQSIYRWRNGDWNILNTGIEHELSIYNPKTVTLNTNFRSHSRVIDFNNLFFPVAQSYLSEVYKGTFSTEHPSLSGAYSDVCQLSNKKENSGYICLELHDNKNIDDESALMPGIIAEHLDRLTAAGVNQGDITILTRSNKSIAQICSWFAENRPEYRMVSDEAFYMETSPALRIIISAMRYISNPADNISLAALAIEWNNYVKREAISFEGILQENITGNIPSAFFESVEKFSPLPLYEMAEELYRILEIGCIENQDAYIFSFFDRLRLFTQKKSNTLSLFIEEWDNTLHKKPIAMGNTESIRLMTIHKSKGLEFPVVILADISKKDVSSGKKSKYLYSWKYDLRIIT
;
A
#
# COMPACT_ATOMS: atom_id res chain seq x y z
N TRP A 1 23.08 10.01 -5.45
CA TRP A 1 24.01 10.85 -4.72
C TRP A 1 25.08 11.47 -5.62
N LYS A 2 25.81 10.68 -6.40
CA LYS A 2 26.93 11.15 -7.21
C LYS A 2 26.61 12.42 -8.05
N ASN A 3 25.50 12.43 -8.74
CA ASN A 3 25.09 13.57 -9.57
C ASN A 3 24.70 14.80 -8.73
N LEU A 4 24.00 14.60 -7.60
CA LEU A 4 23.65 15.68 -6.68
C LEU A 4 24.89 16.28 -6.04
N ARG A 5 25.86 15.45 -5.65
CA ARG A 5 27.16 15.92 -5.11
C ARG A 5 27.90 16.81 -6.10
N LEU A 6 27.99 16.40 -7.37
CA LEU A 6 28.64 17.21 -8.41
C LEU A 6 27.97 18.59 -8.57
N LEU A 7 26.64 18.62 -8.57
CA LEU A 7 25.87 19.86 -8.64
C LEU A 7 26.13 20.74 -7.42
N LEU A 8 26.17 20.19 -6.21
CA LEU A 8 26.49 20.96 -4.99
C LEU A 8 27.89 21.54 -5.05
N ILE A 9 28.90 20.77 -5.46
CA ILE A 9 30.29 21.25 -5.62
C ILE A 9 30.35 22.35 -6.66
N GLU A 10 29.67 22.21 -7.79
CA GLU A 10 29.61 23.24 -8.83
C GLU A 10 29.01 24.56 -8.29
N CYS A 11 27.90 24.49 -7.59
CA CYS A 11 27.24 25.65 -6.98
C CYS A 11 28.15 26.32 -5.94
N LEU A 12 28.76 25.54 -5.04
CA LEU A 12 29.63 26.04 -4.00
C LEU A 12 30.92 26.68 -4.56
N SER A 13 31.50 26.11 -5.65
CA SER A 13 32.65 26.67 -6.34
C SER A 13 32.37 28.03 -6.99
N GLN A 14 31.09 28.31 -7.29
CA GLN A 14 30.61 29.59 -7.81
C GLN A 14 30.18 30.57 -6.70
N ASN A 15 30.53 30.34 -5.42
CA ASN A 15 30.09 31.09 -4.25
C ASN A 15 28.56 31.19 -4.09
N LYS A 16 27.83 30.19 -4.53
CA LYS A 16 26.37 30.09 -4.30
C LYS A 16 26.09 29.39 -2.98
N GLU A 17 25.10 29.88 -2.27
CA GLU A 17 24.61 29.20 -1.06
C GLU A 17 23.87 27.93 -1.42
N CYS A 18 24.09 26.84 -0.66
CA CYS A 18 23.44 25.58 -0.81
C CYS A 18 22.82 25.14 0.53
N LEU A 19 21.56 24.66 0.49
CA LEU A 19 20.88 24.11 1.64
C LEU A 19 20.50 22.66 1.33
N VAL A 20 20.93 21.74 2.20
CA VAL A 20 20.53 20.35 2.17
C VAL A 20 19.72 20.03 3.42
N VAL A 21 18.49 19.52 3.23
CA VAL A 21 17.60 19.17 4.32
C VAL A 21 17.25 17.70 4.21
N GLY A 22 17.26 16.98 5.33
CA GLY A 22 16.89 15.57 5.35
C GLY A 22 16.77 15.02 6.77
N ASP A 23 16.32 13.79 6.87
CA ASP A 23 16.22 13.04 8.12
C ASP A 23 16.72 11.61 7.89
N VAL A 24 17.80 11.25 8.59
CA VAL A 24 18.42 9.92 8.53
C VAL A 24 17.41 8.81 8.88
N LYS A 25 16.56 9.07 9.87
CA LYS A 25 15.55 8.12 10.38
C LYS A 25 14.42 7.85 9.38
N GLN A 26 14.20 8.76 8.43
CA GLN A 26 13.23 8.59 7.33
C GLN A 26 13.80 7.87 6.10
N SER A 27 15.03 7.39 6.14
CA SER A 27 15.63 6.63 5.04
C SER A 27 15.17 5.16 5.04
N ILE A 28 13.89 4.93 4.77
CA ILE A 28 13.23 3.61 4.82
C ILE A 28 13.29 2.82 3.49
N TYR A 29 13.88 3.38 2.43
CA TYR A 29 13.95 2.76 1.09
C TYR A 29 15.31 2.13 0.78
N ARG A 30 15.94 1.45 1.75
CA ARG A 30 17.24 0.78 1.55
C ARG A 30 17.22 -0.23 0.38
N TRP A 31 16.13 -0.92 0.20
CA TRP A 31 15.92 -1.86 -0.90
C TRP A 31 15.85 -1.20 -2.30
N ARG A 32 15.72 0.14 -2.36
CA ARG A 32 15.84 0.96 -3.58
C ARG A 32 17.17 1.73 -3.63
N ASN A 33 18.24 1.21 -3.02
CA ASN A 33 19.56 1.86 -2.91
C ASN A 33 19.54 3.19 -2.11
N GLY A 34 18.58 3.35 -1.19
CA GLY A 34 18.64 4.43 -0.22
C GLY A 34 19.80 4.21 0.76
N ASP A 35 20.70 5.15 0.84
CA ASP A 35 21.84 5.13 1.77
C ASP A 35 21.70 6.27 2.78
N TRP A 36 21.41 5.92 4.02
CA TRP A 36 21.27 6.88 5.12
C TRP A 36 22.59 7.49 5.58
N ASN A 37 23.73 6.81 5.30
CA ASN A 37 25.04 7.32 5.66
C ASN A 37 25.41 8.62 4.91
N ILE A 38 24.79 8.87 3.76
CA ILE A 38 24.94 10.11 3.03
C ILE A 38 24.59 11.31 3.89
N LEU A 39 23.44 11.27 4.58
CA LEU A 39 23.01 12.34 5.48
C LEU A 39 23.69 12.28 6.85
N ASN A 40 24.03 11.07 7.32
CA ASN A 40 24.59 10.89 8.66
C ASN A 40 25.99 11.45 8.79
N THR A 41 26.87 11.15 7.83
CA THR A 41 28.29 11.56 7.86
C THR A 41 28.83 11.95 6.49
N GLY A 42 28.22 11.45 5.41
CA GLY A 42 28.76 11.58 4.06
C GLY A 42 28.84 13.01 3.57
N ILE A 43 27.81 13.82 3.78
CA ILE A 43 27.77 15.22 3.32
C ILE A 43 28.84 16.04 4.01
N GLU A 44 28.95 15.96 5.33
CA GLU A 44 29.95 16.71 6.10
C GLU A 44 31.38 16.33 5.68
N HIS A 45 31.62 15.04 5.50
CA HIS A 45 32.94 14.56 5.07
C HIS A 45 33.28 14.97 3.63
N GLU A 46 32.35 14.78 2.70
CA GLU A 46 32.61 15.04 1.28
C GLU A 46 32.62 16.52 0.90
N LEU A 47 31.95 17.37 1.68
CA LEU A 47 31.91 18.83 1.50
C LEU A 47 32.73 19.58 2.55
N SER A 48 33.58 18.91 3.30
CA SER A 48 34.38 19.49 4.41
C SER A 48 35.21 20.72 4.00
N ILE A 49 35.71 20.79 2.75
CA ILE A 49 36.46 21.90 2.19
C ILE A 49 35.65 23.22 2.20
N TYR A 50 34.30 23.10 2.10
CA TYR A 50 33.39 24.25 2.08
C TYR A 50 32.85 24.60 3.47
N ASN A 51 33.33 23.91 4.52
CA ASN A 51 32.98 24.14 5.92
C ASN A 51 31.45 24.17 6.16
N PRO A 52 30.72 23.10 5.86
CA PRO A 52 29.26 23.03 5.99
C PRO A 52 28.85 23.26 7.45
N LYS A 53 27.78 24.04 7.65
CA LYS A 53 27.19 24.26 8.96
C LYS A 53 25.98 23.32 9.13
N THR A 54 26.06 22.37 10.04
CA THR A 54 24.95 21.48 10.39
C THR A 54 24.08 22.11 11.48
N VAL A 55 22.77 22.11 11.28
CA VAL A 55 21.78 22.60 12.22
C VAL A 55 20.73 21.51 12.45
N THR A 56 20.57 21.07 13.68
CA THR A 56 19.55 20.09 14.05
C THR A 56 18.23 20.78 14.34
N LEU A 57 17.16 20.35 13.65
CA LEU A 57 15.80 20.80 13.89
C LEU A 57 15.14 19.83 14.89
N ASN A 58 15.14 20.20 16.15
CA ASN A 58 14.69 19.35 17.26
C ASN A 58 13.23 19.58 17.67
N THR A 59 12.53 20.56 17.11
CA THR A 59 11.14 20.87 17.48
C THR A 59 10.16 20.19 16.55
N ASN A 60 9.26 19.39 17.12
CA ASN A 60 8.18 18.70 16.40
C ASN A 60 6.90 19.54 16.49
N PHE A 61 6.41 19.99 15.33
CA PHE A 61 5.19 20.79 15.21
C PHE A 61 3.95 19.93 14.88
N ARG A 62 4.17 18.68 14.50
CA ARG A 62 3.12 17.75 14.01
C ARG A 62 2.41 17.06 15.16
N SER A 63 3.17 16.37 15.99
CA SER A 63 2.64 15.45 17.02
C SER A 63 2.31 16.15 18.32
N HIS A 64 1.35 15.60 19.06
CA HIS A 64 1.03 16.02 20.41
C HIS A 64 2.11 15.59 21.40
N SER A 65 2.20 16.29 22.56
CA SER A 65 3.30 16.14 23.51
C SER A 65 3.47 14.71 24.01
N ARG A 66 2.40 14.01 24.37
CA ARG A 66 2.49 12.61 24.86
C ARG A 66 3.04 11.64 23.82
N VAL A 67 2.79 11.90 22.51
CA VAL A 67 3.35 11.08 21.42
C VAL A 67 4.86 11.31 21.34
N ILE A 68 5.29 12.55 21.49
CA ILE A 68 6.71 12.93 21.48
C ILE A 68 7.42 12.34 22.68
N ASP A 69 6.82 12.47 23.88
CA ASP A 69 7.37 11.93 25.12
C ASP A 69 7.55 10.41 25.04
N PHE A 70 6.55 9.71 24.52
CA PHE A 70 6.66 8.28 24.27
C PHE A 70 7.80 7.95 23.30
N ASN A 71 7.89 8.64 22.18
CA ASN A 71 8.94 8.42 21.20
C ASN A 71 10.33 8.70 21.80
N ASN A 72 10.47 9.76 22.59
CA ASN A 72 11.70 10.13 23.28
C ASN A 72 12.15 9.07 24.31
N LEU A 73 11.21 8.35 24.91
CA LEU A 73 11.50 7.22 25.79
C LEU A 73 11.78 5.93 25.01
N PHE A 74 10.95 5.62 24.01
CA PHE A 74 10.98 4.35 23.31
C PHE A 74 12.22 4.20 22.40
N PHE A 75 12.52 5.18 21.56
CA PHE A 75 13.57 5.03 20.55
C PHE A 75 14.98 4.91 21.12
N PRO A 76 15.41 5.63 22.17
CA PRO A 76 16.72 5.40 22.78
C PRO A 76 16.85 4.00 23.40
N VAL A 77 15.79 3.51 24.06
CA VAL A 77 15.79 2.14 24.61
C VAL A 77 15.85 1.09 23.49
N ALA A 78 15.04 1.27 22.45
CA ALA A 78 15.04 0.38 21.29
C ALA A 78 16.41 0.37 20.58
N GLN A 79 17.05 1.53 20.44
CA GLN A 79 18.38 1.67 19.86
C GLN A 79 19.43 0.94 20.69
N SER A 80 19.44 1.13 22.02
CA SER A 80 20.36 0.44 22.92
C SER A 80 20.20 -1.08 22.83
N TYR A 81 18.95 -1.56 22.90
CA TYR A 81 18.64 -2.97 22.77
C TYR A 81 19.10 -3.56 21.43
N LEU A 82 18.81 -2.88 20.31
CA LEU A 82 19.23 -3.34 18.98
C LEU A 82 20.75 -3.34 18.84
N SER A 83 21.45 -2.39 19.47
CA SER A 83 22.93 -2.35 19.48
C SER A 83 23.51 -3.55 20.22
N GLU A 84 22.95 -3.91 21.39
CA GLU A 84 23.37 -5.08 22.15
C GLU A 84 23.12 -6.38 21.38
N VAL A 85 21.95 -6.52 20.78
CA VAL A 85 21.59 -7.67 19.94
C VAL A 85 22.55 -7.80 18.76
N TYR A 86 22.86 -6.69 18.11
CA TYR A 86 23.80 -6.69 16.97
C TYR A 86 25.20 -7.10 17.43
N LYS A 87 25.67 -6.51 18.53
CA LYS A 87 26.98 -6.85 19.13
C LYS A 87 27.06 -8.33 19.54
N GLY A 88 26.00 -8.87 20.14
CA GLY A 88 25.92 -10.29 20.50
C GLY A 88 25.92 -11.22 19.28
N THR A 89 25.42 -10.76 18.12
CA THR A 89 25.33 -11.57 16.90
C THR A 89 26.63 -11.51 16.06
N PHE A 90 27.24 -10.32 15.96
CA PHE A 90 28.38 -10.08 15.04
C PHE A 90 29.70 -9.82 15.79
N SER A 91 29.70 -9.78 17.11
CA SER A 91 30.82 -9.41 17.97
C SER A 91 31.44 -8.03 17.67
N THR A 92 30.70 -7.18 16.98
CA THR A 92 31.08 -5.81 16.63
C THR A 92 29.90 -4.85 16.84
N GLU A 93 30.17 -3.57 17.01
CA GLU A 93 29.10 -2.56 17.06
C GLU A 93 28.56 -2.27 15.66
N HIS A 94 27.28 -1.91 15.58
CA HIS A 94 26.71 -1.46 14.30
C HIS A 94 27.28 -0.08 13.94
N PRO A 95 28.02 0.09 12.82
CA PRO A 95 28.86 1.25 12.57
C PRO A 95 28.15 2.61 12.57
N SER A 96 26.84 2.63 12.37
CA SER A 96 26.09 3.87 12.18
C SER A 96 24.79 3.98 12.99
N LEU A 97 24.42 2.95 13.78
CA LEU A 97 23.16 2.96 14.50
C LEU A 97 23.14 4.00 15.65
N SER A 98 24.22 4.07 16.44
CA SER A 98 24.35 5.04 17.52
C SER A 98 24.35 6.48 17.01
N GLY A 99 25.07 6.75 15.92
CA GLY A 99 25.10 8.07 15.30
C GLY A 99 23.75 8.52 14.75
N ALA A 100 23.03 7.61 14.08
CA ALA A 100 21.71 7.92 13.48
C ALA A 100 20.63 8.25 14.52
N TYR A 101 20.78 7.77 15.76
CA TYR A 101 19.81 7.96 16.86
C TYR A 101 20.35 8.85 17.97
N SER A 102 21.50 9.51 17.82
CA SER A 102 22.08 10.41 18.83
C SER A 102 21.21 11.63 19.13
N ASP A 103 20.46 12.10 18.13
CA ASP A 103 19.60 13.29 18.17
C ASP A 103 18.09 12.94 18.08
N VAL A 104 17.69 11.76 18.54
CA VAL A 104 16.31 11.28 18.39
C VAL A 104 15.29 12.03 19.25
N CYS A 105 15.73 12.65 20.34
CA CYS A 105 14.84 13.37 21.25
C CYS A 105 14.35 14.68 20.63
N GLN A 106 13.04 14.89 20.69
CA GLN A 106 12.35 16.03 20.12
C GLN A 106 11.65 16.86 21.20
N LEU A 107 11.51 18.15 20.94
CA LEU A 107 10.74 19.09 21.75
C LEU A 107 9.33 19.23 21.16
N SER A 108 8.33 19.29 22.01
CA SER A 108 6.94 19.54 21.59
C SER A 108 6.69 21.04 21.44
N ASN A 109 5.97 21.40 20.36
CA ASN A 109 5.37 22.74 20.21
C ASN A 109 3.86 22.74 20.55
N LYS A 110 3.32 21.62 20.99
CA LYS A 110 1.91 21.49 21.34
C LYS A 110 1.73 21.62 22.86
N LYS A 111 0.47 21.82 23.28
CA LYS A 111 0.10 21.90 24.70
C LYS A 111 0.61 20.67 25.47
N GLU A 112 1.17 20.88 26.64
CA GLU A 112 1.61 19.80 27.55
C GLU A 112 0.48 18.83 27.85
N ASN A 113 0.83 17.56 28.04
CA ASN A 113 -0.10 16.45 28.31
C ASN A 113 -1.20 16.26 27.25
N SER A 114 -1.03 16.78 26.03
CA SER A 114 -1.96 16.56 24.92
C SER A 114 -1.60 15.30 24.14
N GLY A 115 -2.61 14.69 23.51
CA GLY A 115 -2.48 13.46 22.74
C GLY A 115 -2.71 12.20 23.57
N TYR A 116 -2.78 11.06 22.88
CA TYR A 116 -3.07 9.76 23.46
C TYR A 116 -2.20 8.69 22.81
N ILE A 117 -1.72 7.73 23.60
CA ILE A 117 -1.03 6.53 23.14
C ILE A 117 -1.61 5.33 23.85
N CYS A 118 -1.89 4.29 23.10
CA CYS A 118 -2.25 2.97 23.59
C CYS A 118 -1.27 1.94 23.04
N LEU A 119 -0.70 1.13 23.91
CA LEU A 119 0.17 0.02 23.55
C LEU A 119 -0.46 -1.26 24.08
N GLU A 120 -0.86 -2.15 23.19
CA GLU A 120 -1.44 -3.43 23.54
C GLU A 120 -0.55 -4.59 23.11
N LEU A 121 -0.37 -5.55 24.01
CA LEU A 121 0.42 -6.75 23.79
C LEU A 121 -0.51 -7.97 23.88
N HIS A 122 -0.59 -8.74 22.80
CA HIS A 122 -1.42 -9.94 22.74
C HIS A 122 -0.56 -11.19 22.60
N ASP A 123 -0.88 -12.24 23.35
CA ASP A 123 -0.22 -13.56 23.21
C ASP A 123 -1.02 -14.45 22.26
N ASN A 124 -0.41 -14.81 21.13
CA ASN A 124 -1.05 -15.58 20.07
C ASN A 124 -1.06 -17.11 20.30
N LYS A 125 -0.62 -17.60 21.47
CA LYS A 125 -0.40 -19.04 21.68
C LYS A 125 -1.65 -19.93 21.64
N ASN A 126 -2.84 -19.35 21.85
CA ASN A 126 -4.08 -20.09 22.04
C ASN A 126 -5.22 -19.62 21.09
N ILE A 127 -4.89 -19.13 19.89
CA ILE A 127 -5.89 -18.59 18.98
C ILE A 127 -6.02 -19.50 17.79
N ASP A 128 -7.19 -20.11 17.64
CA ASP A 128 -7.51 -21.04 16.55
C ASP A 128 -7.58 -20.33 15.18
N ASP A 129 -7.92 -19.04 15.15
CA ASP A 129 -7.97 -18.24 13.92
C ASP A 129 -7.16 -16.92 14.07
N GLU A 130 -5.89 -17.01 13.75
CA GLU A 130 -4.98 -15.85 13.74
C GLU A 130 -5.38 -14.78 12.70
N SER A 131 -6.13 -15.15 11.67
CA SER A 131 -6.52 -14.23 10.59
C SER A 131 -7.58 -13.24 11.04
N ALA A 132 -8.46 -13.61 11.96
CA ALA A 132 -9.52 -12.78 12.50
C ALA A 132 -9.10 -11.96 13.73
N LEU A 133 -8.04 -12.36 14.44
CA LEU A 133 -7.61 -11.71 15.67
C LEU A 133 -7.29 -10.22 15.47
N MET A 134 -6.40 -9.90 14.54
CA MET A 134 -5.98 -8.52 14.32
C MET A 134 -7.12 -7.61 13.87
N PRO A 135 -7.94 -7.97 12.88
CA PRO A 135 -9.11 -7.16 12.53
C PRO A 135 -10.10 -6.98 13.68
N GLY A 136 -10.31 -8.01 14.51
CA GLY A 136 -11.19 -7.93 15.69
C GLY A 136 -10.71 -6.89 16.71
N ILE A 137 -9.42 -6.87 17.03
CA ILE A 137 -8.84 -5.87 17.94
C ILE A 137 -8.93 -4.47 17.32
N ILE A 138 -8.67 -4.33 16.02
CA ILE A 138 -8.86 -3.04 15.34
C ILE A 138 -10.32 -2.58 15.50
N ALA A 139 -11.29 -3.47 15.34
CA ALA A 139 -12.71 -3.14 15.50
C ALA A 139 -13.02 -2.62 16.90
N GLU A 140 -12.50 -3.26 17.97
CA GLU A 140 -12.65 -2.78 19.35
C GLU A 140 -12.08 -1.36 19.56
N HIS A 141 -10.94 -1.06 18.93
CA HIS A 141 -10.38 0.29 18.97
C HIS A 141 -11.24 1.30 18.21
N LEU A 142 -11.76 0.91 17.05
CA LEU A 142 -12.65 1.76 16.27
C LEU A 142 -13.95 2.06 17.02
N ASP A 143 -14.51 1.07 17.73
CA ASP A 143 -15.68 1.27 18.59
C ASP A 143 -15.40 2.31 19.68
N ARG A 144 -14.25 2.19 20.36
CA ARG A 144 -13.83 3.15 21.41
C ARG A 144 -13.61 4.56 20.85
N LEU A 145 -12.98 4.68 19.68
CA LEU A 145 -12.72 5.96 19.02
C LEU A 145 -14.02 6.63 18.55
N THR A 146 -14.90 5.86 17.93
CA THR A 146 -16.20 6.34 17.47
C THR A 146 -17.10 6.77 18.63
N ALA A 147 -17.12 5.99 19.72
CA ALA A 147 -17.82 6.35 20.96
C ALA A 147 -17.26 7.65 21.60
N ALA A 148 -15.97 7.93 21.39
CA ALA A 148 -15.35 9.18 21.81
C ALA A 148 -15.58 10.35 20.83
N GLY A 149 -16.33 10.16 19.74
CA GLY A 149 -16.67 11.19 18.77
C GLY A 149 -15.62 11.43 17.68
N VAL A 150 -14.69 10.50 17.48
CA VAL A 150 -13.70 10.60 16.41
C VAL A 150 -14.35 10.22 15.07
N ASN A 151 -14.16 11.06 14.04
CA ASN A 151 -14.68 10.79 12.71
C ASN A 151 -13.85 9.69 12.02
N GLN A 152 -14.50 8.81 11.25
CA GLN A 152 -13.82 7.75 10.53
C GLN A 152 -12.75 8.30 9.56
N GLY A 153 -12.98 9.43 8.92
CA GLY A 153 -12.04 10.09 8.02
C GLY A 153 -10.74 10.58 8.68
N ASP A 154 -10.72 10.71 10.01
CA ASP A 154 -9.54 11.10 10.78
C ASP A 154 -8.66 9.91 11.17
N ILE A 155 -9.16 8.68 10.96
CA ILE A 155 -8.47 7.46 11.35
C ILE A 155 -7.70 6.88 10.18
N THR A 156 -6.44 6.52 10.43
CA THR A 156 -5.60 5.82 9.45
C THR A 156 -4.98 4.58 10.08
N ILE A 157 -5.14 3.44 9.41
CA ILE A 157 -4.56 2.17 9.80
C ILE A 157 -3.30 1.94 8.96
N LEU A 158 -2.16 1.83 9.61
CA LEU A 158 -0.87 1.55 8.98
C LEU A 158 -0.52 0.08 9.12
N THR A 159 -0.14 -0.55 8.03
CA THR A 159 0.30 -1.95 7.99
C THR A 159 1.68 -2.07 7.37
N ARG A 160 2.30 -3.23 7.55
CA ARG A 160 3.59 -3.51 6.94
C ARG A 160 3.47 -3.96 5.49
N SER A 161 2.39 -4.65 5.12
CA SER A 161 2.21 -5.29 3.81
C SER A 161 0.85 -4.99 3.20
N ASN A 162 0.78 -5.03 1.85
CA ASN A 162 -0.47 -4.90 1.11
C ASN A 162 -1.40 -6.10 1.36
N LYS A 163 -0.84 -7.26 1.65
CA LYS A 163 -1.61 -8.46 1.99
C LYS A 163 -2.45 -8.23 3.25
N SER A 164 -1.87 -7.63 4.28
CA SER A 164 -2.57 -7.29 5.52
C SER A 164 -3.69 -6.28 5.27
N ILE A 165 -3.49 -5.31 4.36
CA ILE A 165 -4.54 -4.36 3.96
C ILE A 165 -5.74 -5.11 3.37
N ALA A 166 -5.51 -5.99 2.39
CA ALA A 166 -6.57 -6.75 1.76
C ALA A 166 -7.34 -7.63 2.76
N GLN A 167 -6.64 -8.29 3.69
CA GLN A 167 -7.25 -9.10 4.76
C GLN A 167 -8.13 -8.27 5.69
N ILE A 168 -7.65 -7.10 6.14
CA ILE A 168 -8.42 -6.19 7.00
C ILE A 168 -9.66 -5.71 6.25
N CYS A 169 -9.52 -5.25 4.99
CA CYS A 169 -10.65 -4.75 4.19
C CYS A 169 -11.73 -5.83 4.00
N SER A 170 -11.34 -7.07 3.64
CA SER A 170 -12.30 -8.18 3.46
C SER A 170 -13.03 -8.51 4.76
N TRP A 171 -12.29 -8.64 5.87
CA TRP A 171 -12.89 -8.95 7.16
C TRP A 171 -13.89 -7.89 7.61
N PHE A 172 -13.55 -6.59 7.45
CA PHE A 172 -14.46 -5.50 7.82
C PHE A 172 -15.68 -5.44 6.91
N ALA A 173 -15.53 -5.66 5.62
CA ALA A 173 -16.65 -5.70 4.68
C ALA A 173 -17.68 -6.80 5.04
N GLU A 174 -17.21 -7.94 5.55
CA GLU A 174 -18.05 -9.07 5.94
C GLU A 174 -18.65 -8.93 7.35
N ASN A 175 -17.86 -8.44 8.33
CA ASN A 175 -18.24 -8.50 9.74
C ASN A 175 -18.65 -7.14 10.33
N ARG A 176 -18.18 -6.02 9.78
CA ARG A 176 -18.39 -4.67 10.33
C ARG A 176 -18.54 -3.62 9.20
N PRO A 177 -19.58 -3.74 8.36
CA PRO A 177 -19.79 -2.87 7.18
C PRO A 177 -20.04 -1.39 7.51
N GLU A 178 -20.35 -1.05 8.77
CA GLU A 178 -20.46 0.34 9.25
C GLU A 178 -19.13 1.09 9.23
N TYR A 179 -18.00 0.39 9.29
CA TYR A 179 -16.66 0.95 9.14
C TYR A 179 -16.22 0.90 7.68
N ARG A 180 -16.29 2.04 7.02
CA ARG A 180 -15.87 2.15 5.61
C ARG A 180 -14.36 2.21 5.51
N MET A 181 -13.77 1.14 5.00
CA MET A 181 -12.32 1.03 4.79
C MET A 181 -11.93 1.46 3.39
N VAL A 182 -10.95 2.36 3.27
CA VAL A 182 -10.43 2.84 1.99
C VAL A 182 -8.92 2.68 1.93
N SER A 183 -8.44 2.05 0.89
CA SER A 183 -7.01 1.94 0.62
C SER A 183 -6.74 2.12 -0.87
N ASP A 184 -5.77 2.95 -1.22
CA ASP A 184 -5.30 3.09 -2.60
C ASP A 184 -4.89 1.76 -3.23
N GLU A 185 -4.52 0.77 -2.42
CA GLU A 185 -4.03 -0.54 -2.86
C GLU A 185 -5.11 -1.62 -2.89
N ALA A 186 -6.17 -1.49 -2.10
CA ALA A 186 -7.32 -2.39 -2.15
C ALA A 186 -8.20 -2.12 -3.39
N PHE A 187 -8.03 -0.96 -3.98
CA PHE A 187 -8.84 -0.49 -5.11
C PHE A 187 -8.04 -0.34 -6.42
N TYR A 188 -7.06 -1.21 -6.63
CA TYR A 188 -6.47 -1.32 -7.97
C TYR A 188 -7.51 -1.81 -8.96
N MET A 189 -7.44 -1.29 -10.19
CA MET A 189 -8.38 -1.67 -11.25
C MET A 189 -8.41 -3.18 -11.49
N GLU A 190 -7.28 -3.88 -11.32
CA GLU A 190 -7.19 -5.34 -11.45
C GLU A 190 -7.97 -6.14 -10.39
N THR A 191 -8.29 -5.53 -9.25
CA THR A 191 -9.06 -6.21 -8.19
C THR A 191 -10.55 -6.29 -8.49
N SER A 192 -11.04 -5.49 -9.44
CA SER A 192 -12.44 -5.45 -9.85
C SER A 192 -12.82 -6.67 -10.69
N PRO A 193 -13.77 -7.51 -10.26
CA PRO A 193 -14.30 -8.58 -11.08
C PRO A 193 -14.95 -8.04 -12.37
N ALA A 194 -15.65 -6.92 -12.31
CA ALA A 194 -16.22 -6.27 -13.49
C ALA A 194 -15.16 -5.97 -14.56
N LEU A 195 -14.01 -5.42 -14.15
CA LEU A 195 -12.94 -5.09 -15.07
C LEU A 195 -12.18 -6.33 -15.55
N ARG A 196 -12.01 -7.35 -14.69
CA ARG A 196 -11.40 -8.61 -15.14
C ARG A 196 -12.23 -9.28 -16.24
N ILE A 197 -13.55 -9.23 -16.13
CA ILE A 197 -14.47 -9.72 -17.19
C ILE A 197 -14.25 -8.93 -18.50
N ILE A 198 -14.31 -7.59 -18.45
CA ILE A 198 -14.13 -6.73 -19.64
C ILE A 198 -12.76 -6.97 -20.29
N ILE A 199 -11.69 -6.98 -19.52
CA ILE A 199 -10.33 -7.13 -20.03
C ILE A 199 -10.11 -8.54 -20.62
N SER A 200 -10.62 -9.58 -19.97
CA SER A 200 -10.55 -10.94 -20.51
C SER A 200 -11.30 -11.08 -21.83
N ALA A 201 -12.47 -10.45 -21.96
CA ALA A 201 -13.21 -10.37 -23.21
C ALA A 201 -12.44 -9.61 -24.29
N MET A 202 -11.84 -8.45 -23.96
CA MET A 202 -11.02 -7.67 -24.88
C MET A 202 -9.78 -8.45 -25.36
N ARG A 203 -9.12 -9.21 -24.49
CA ARG A 203 -7.98 -10.06 -24.86
C ARG A 203 -8.39 -11.15 -25.85
N TYR A 204 -9.51 -11.82 -25.58
CA TYR A 204 -10.04 -12.82 -26.49
C TYR A 204 -10.41 -12.22 -27.87
N ILE A 205 -11.04 -11.05 -27.91
CA ILE A 205 -11.34 -10.33 -29.16
C ILE A 205 -10.04 -9.98 -29.92
N SER A 206 -8.99 -9.57 -29.20
CA SER A 206 -7.68 -9.27 -29.80
C SER A 206 -6.98 -10.51 -30.35
N ASN A 207 -7.16 -11.66 -29.70
CA ASN A 207 -6.59 -12.94 -30.07
C ASN A 207 -7.56 -14.10 -29.76
N PRO A 208 -8.40 -14.52 -30.72
CA PRO A 208 -9.36 -15.61 -30.49
C PRO A 208 -8.73 -16.98 -30.21
N ALA A 209 -7.42 -17.13 -30.38
CA ALA A 209 -6.69 -18.34 -29.99
C ALA A 209 -6.28 -18.35 -28.50
N ASP A 210 -6.52 -17.25 -27.76
CA ASP A 210 -6.20 -17.14 -26.32
C ASP A 210 -7.27 -17.83 -25.47
N ASN A 211 -7.14 -19.15 -25.33
CA ASN A 211 -8.01 -19.96 -24.49
C ASN A 211 -7.88 -19.64 -22.99
N ILE A 212 -6.76 -19.03 -22.56
CA ILE A 212 -6.55 -18.66 -21.15
C ILE A 212 -7.45 -17.47 -20.81
N SER A 213 -7.47 -16.45 -21.64
CA SER A 213 -8.37 -15.30 -21.47
C SER A 213 -9.84 -15.70 -21.60
N LEU A 214 -10.17 -16.64 -22.49
CA LEU A 214 -11.52 -17.17 -22.62
C LEU A 214 -11.95 -17.93 -21.34
N ALA A 215 -11.09 -18.78 -20.79
CA ALA A 215 -11.35 -19.49 -19.55
C ALA A 215 -11.49 -18.53 -18.35
N ALA A 216 -10.63 -17.51 -18.27
CA ALA A 216 -10.74 -16.47 -17.27
C ALA A 216 -12.06 -15.70 -17.37
N LEU A 217 -12.48 -15.33 -18.57
CA LEU A 217 -13.78 -14.70 -18.83
C LEU A 217 -14.94 -15.59 -18.32
N ALA A 218 -14.91 -16.88 -18.65
CA ALA A 218 -15.96 -17.82 -18.25
C ALA A 218 -16.04 -17.96 -16.73
N ILE A 219 -14.90 -18.12 -16.04
CA ILE A 219 -14.84 -18.24 -14.58
C ILE A 219 -15.39 -16.98 -13.91
N GLU A 220 -14.88 -15.83 -14.26
CA GLU A 220 -15.26 -14.57 -13.63
C GLU A 220 -16.73 -14.25 -13.91
N TRP A 221 -17.20 -14.45 -15.14
CA TRP A 221 -18.58 -14.18 -15.50
C TRP A 221 -19.57 -15.09 -14.74
N ASN A 222 -19.29 -16.39 -14.67
CA ASN A 222 -20.16 -17.30 -13.92
C ASN A 222 -20.16 -17.00 -12.42
N ASN A 223 -19.00 -16.72 -11.83
CA ASN A 223 -18.90 -16.43 -10.40
C ASN A 223 -19.61 -15.14 -10.00
N TYR A 224 -19.54 -14.10 -10.80
CA TYR A 224 -19.99 -12.76 -10.38
C TYR A 224 -21.28 -12.29 -11.06
N VAL A 225 -21.57 -12.74 -12.29
CA VAL A 225 -22.79 -12.36 -13.00
C VAL A 225 -23.87 -13.43 -12.82
N LYS A 226 -23.55 -14.68 -13.16
CA LYS A 226 -24.46 -15.81 -12.99
C LYS A 226 -24.65 -16.25 -11.54
N ARG A 227 -23.64 -15.95 -10.68
CA ARG A 227 -23.54 -16.39 -9.27
C ARG A 227 -23.51 -17.91 -9.11
N GLU A 228 -22.96 -18.59 -10.09
CA GLU A 228 -22.70 -20.04 -10.09
C GLU A 228 -21.19 -20.26 -10.00
N ALA A 229 -20.70 -20.85 -8.92
CA ALA A 229 -19.28 -21.13 -8.78
C ALA A 229 -18.85 -22.27 -9.70
N ILE A 230 -17.99 -21.97 -10.68
CA ILE A 230 -17.40 -22.97 -11.56
C ILE A 230 -15.91 -23.12 -11.21
N SER A 231 -15.47 -24.38 -11.04
CA SER A 231 -14.06 -24.68 -10.85
C SER A 231 -13.31 -24.67 -12.18
N PHE A 232 -12.00 -24.39 -12.14
CA PHE A 232 -11.16 -24.49 -13.33
C PHE A 232 -11.18 -25.87 -13.99
N GLU A 233 -11.30 -26.93 -13.19
CA GLU A 233 -11.44 -28.31 -13.67
C GLU A 233 -12.77 -28.55 -14.39
N GLY A 234 -13.85 -27.96 -13.91
CA GLY A 234 -15.16 -28.02 -14.56
C GLY A 234 -15.17 -27.38 -15.96
N ILE A 235 -14.49 -26.24 -16.09
CA ILE A 235 -14.38 -25.54 -17.40
C ILE A 235 -13.56 -26.32 -18.43
N LEU A 236 -12.53 -27.05 -17.99
CA LEU A 236 -11.75 -27.90 -18.90
C LEU A 236 -12.50 -29.15 -19.36
N GLN A 237 -13.47 -29.63 -18.59
CA GLN A 237 -14.31 -30.79 -18.92
C GLN A 237 -15.54 -30.41 -19.75
N GLU A 238 -16.06 -29.21 -19.56
CA GLU A 238 -17.18 -28.66 -20.31
C GLU A 238 -16.70 -27.77 -21.45
N ASN A 239 -17.54 -27.57 -22.47
CA ASN A 239 -17.21 -26.65 -23.55
C ASN A 239 -17.17 -25.20 -22.98
N ILE A 240 -15.99 -24.58 -22.95
CA ILE A 240 -15.75 -23.23 -22.39
C ILE A 240 -16.78 -22.23 -22.94
N THR A 241 -17.12 -22.35 -24.22
CA THR A 241 -18.06 -21.43 -24.89
C THR A 241 -19.49 -21.53 -24.36
N GLY A 242 -19.90 -22.69 -23.84
CA GLY A 242 -21.24 -22.89 -23.23
C GLY A 242 -21.44 -22.10 -21.91
N ASN A 243 -20.38 -21.63 -21.33
CA ASN A 243 -20.36 -20.90 -20.05
C ASN A 243 -20.31 -19.38 -20.20
N ILE A 244 -20.47 -18.86 -21.40
CA ILE A 244 -20.46 -17.43 -21.73
C ILE A 244 -21.68 -17.14 -22.60
N PRO A 245 -22.33 -15.96 -22.52
CA PRO A 245 -23.48 -15.62 -23.34
C PRO A 245 -23.21 -15.80 -24.84
N SER A 246 -24.08 -16.49 -25.57
CA SER A 246 -23.94 -16.68 -27.03
C SER A 246 -23.84 -15.35 -27.78
N ALA A 247 -24.54 -14.31 -27.29
CA ALA A 247 -24.51 -12.97 -27.85
C ALA A 247 -23.09 -12.37 -27.88
N PHE A 248 -22.21 -12.78 -26.97
CA PHE A 248 -20.79 -12.36 -27.02
C PHE A 248 -20.11 -12.91 -28.28
N PHE A 249 -20.21 -14.20 -28.54
CA PHE A 249 -19.58 -14.84 -29.71
C PHE A 249 -20.17 -14.34 -31.04
N GLU A 250 -21.48 -14.12 -31.11
CA GLU A 250 -22.16 -13.57 -32.28
C GLU A 250 -21.71 -12.14 -32.61
N SER A 251 -21.15 -11.45 -31.60
CA SER A 251 -20.70 -10.05 -31.73
C SER A 251 -19.19 -9.91 -31.90
N VAL A 252 -18.39 -10.97 -31.75
CA VAL A 252 -16.91 -10.90 -31.83
C VAL A 252 -16.42 -10.24 -33.13
N GLU A 253 -16.97 -10.62 -34.27
CA GLU A 253 -16.58 -10.03 -35.57
C GLU A 253 -16.99 -8.55 -35.68
N LYS A 254 -18.08 -8.16 -35.03
CA LYS A 254 -18.59 -6.78 -35.05
C LYS A 254 -17.74 -5.85 -34.19
N PHE A 255 -17.01 -6.39 -33.21
CA PHE A 255 -16.15 -5.58 -32.34
C PHE A 255 -14.90 -5.05 -33.03
N SER A 256 -14.35 -5.77 -34.01
CA SER A 256 -13.10 -5.40 -34.70
C SER A 256 -13.12 -3.97 -35.30
N PRO A 257 -14.20 -3.48 -35.94
CA PRO A 257 -14.25 -2.12 -36.46
C PRO A 257 -14.67 -1.05 -35.45
N LEU A 258 -15.10 -1.43 -34.23
CA LEU A 258 -15.61 -0.46 -33.24
C LEU A 258 -14.46 0.33 -32.61
N PRO A 259 -14.68 1.62 -32.31
CA PRO A 259 -13.82 2.36 -31.40
C PRO A 259 -13.76 1.68 -30.02
N LEU A 260 -12.59 1.74 -29.37
CA LEU A 260 -12.36 1.06 -28.08
C LEU A 260 -13.40 1.39 -27.00
N TYR A 261 -13.86 2.63 -26.97
CA TYR A 261 -14.86 3.08 -26.00
C TYR A 261 -16.21 2.39 -26.24
N GLU A 262 -16.68 2.40 -27.50
CA GLU A 262 -17.93 1.75 -27.91
C GLU A 262 -17.87 0.23 -27.72
N MET A 263 -16.71 -0.38 -28.01
CA MET A 263 -16.47 -1.80 -27.74
C MET A 263 -16.64 -2.11 -26.26
N ALA A 264 -16.06 -1.30 -25.38
CA ALA A 264 -16.15 -1.49 -23.93
C ALA A 264 -17.59 -1.33 -23.41
N GLU A 265 -18.36 -0.34 -23.92
CA GLU A 265 -19.77 -0.16 -23.59
C GLU A 265 -20.61 -1.36 -24.02
N GLU A 266 -20.37 -1.86 -25.22
CA GLU A 266 -21.10 -3.01 -25.73
C GLU A 266 -20.76 -4.29 -24.97
N LEU A 267 -19.49 -4.49 -24.59
CA LEU A 267 -19.08 -5.59 -23.70
C LEU A 267 -19.74 -5.47 -22.32
N TYR A 268 -19.79 -4.28 -21.75
CA TYR A 268 -20.48 -4.03 -20.49
C TYR A 268 -21.95 -4.45 -20.55
N ARG A 269 -22.62 -4.15 -21.67
CA ARG A 269 -24.03 -4.47 -21.91
C ARG A 269 -24.27 -5.96 -22.15
N ILE A 270 -23.50 -6.58 -23.07
CA ILE A 270 -23.68 -7.99 -23.48
C ILE A 270 -23.35 -8.95 -22.33
N LEU A 271 -22.34 -8.62 -21.54
CA LEU A 271 -21.89 -9.45 -20.41
C LEU A 271 -22.64 -9.12 -19.10
N GLU A 272 -23.65 -8.23 -19.16
CA GLU A 272 -24.52 -7.87 -18.05
C GLU A 272 -23.76 -7.41 -16.78
N ILE A 273 -22.64 -6.73 -16.97
CA ILE A 273 -21.70 -6.37 -15.89
C ILE A 273 -22.33 -5.46 -14.83
N GLY A 274 -23.37 -4.70 -15.22
CA GLY A 274 -24.10 -3.81 -14.31
C GLY A 274 -24.81 -4.51 -13.14
N CYS A 275 -24.97 -5.85 -13.17
CA CYS A 275 -25.54 -6.60 -12.07
C CYS A 275 -24.55 -6.87 -10.93
N ILE A 276 -23.25 -6.61 -11.13
CA ILE A 276 -22.21 -6.82 -10.13
C ILE A 276 -22.19 -5.64 -9.15
N GLU A 277 -22.54 -5.91 -7.91
CA GLU A 277 -22.65 -4.90 -6.87
C GLU A 277 -21.31 -4.21 -6.54
N ASN A 278 -21.35 -2.95 -6.15
CA ASN A 278 -20.19 -2.16 -5.70
C ASN A 278 -19.07 -1.98 -6.75
N GLN A 279 -19.38 -2.07 -8.06
CA GLN A 279 -18.39 -1.92 -9.12
C GLN A 279 -18.42 -0.57 -9.84
N ASP A 280 -19.38 0.30 -9.56
CA ASP A 280 -19.58 1.55 -10.28
C ASP A 280 -18.34 2.45 -10.32
N ALA A 281 -17.64 2.60 -9.19
CA ALA A 281 -16.44 3.43 -9.10
C ALA A 281 -15.29 2.88 -9.98
N TYR A 282 -15.16 1.56 -10.09
CA TYR A 282 -14.20 0.91 -10.97
C TYR A 282 -14.55 1.13 -12.44
N ILE A 283 -15.83 0.93 -12.76
CA ILE A 283 -16.34 1.07 -14.12
C ILE A 283 -16.18 2.51 -14.60
N PHE A 284 -16.59 3.51 -13.81
CA PHE A 284 -16.38 4.92 -14.14
C PHE A 284 -14.92 5.28 -14.33
N SER A 285 -14.05 4.84 -13.39
CA SER A 285 -12.62 5.08 -13.52
C SER A 285 -12.00 4.41 -14.75
N PHE A 286 -12.48 3.24 -15.12
CA PHE A 286 -12.05 2.53 -16.33
C PHE A 286 -12.42 3.32 -17.59
N PHE A 287 -13.68 3.73 -17.73
CA PHE A 287 -14.14 4.49 -18.89
C PHE A 287 -13.45 5.85 -19.00
N ASP A 288 -13.20 6.55 -17.89
CA ASP A 288 -12.41 7.78 -17.89
C ASP A 288 -10.99 7.56 -18.42
N ARG A 289 -10.33 6.49 -17.99
CA ARG A 289 -8.98 6.15 -18.45
C ARG A 289 -8.96 5.70 -19.88
N LEU A 290 -9.95 4.93 -20.32
CA LEU A 290 -10.11 4.51 -21.70
C LEU A 290 -10.29 5.75 -22.60
N ARG A 291 -11.11 6.70 -22.21
CA ARG A 291 -11.29 7.97 -22.90
C ARG A 291 -9.99 8.78 -22.98
N LEU A 292 -9.23 8.88 -21.88
CA LEU A 292 -7.94 9.56 -21.88
C LEU A 292 -6.90 8.86 -22.76
N PHE A 293 -6.93 7.53 -22.82
CA PHE A 293 -6.07 6.75 -23.70
C PHE A 293 -6.38 7.03 -25.16
N THR A 294 -7.66 6.99 -25.56
CA THR A 294 -8.11 7.25 -26.93
C THR A 294 -7.81 8.66 -27.42
N GLN A 295 -7.70 9.63 -26.51
CA GLN A 295 -7.30 11.00 -26.85
C GLN A 295 -5.80 11.19 -27.10
N LYS A 296 -4.95 10.34 -26.48
CA LYS A 296 -3.49 10.54 -26.45
C LYS A 296 -2.71 9.59 -27.34
N LYS A 297 -3.24 8.42 -27.65
CA LYS A 297 -2.57 7.33 -28.35
C LYS A 297 -3.42 6.80 -29.50
N SER A 298 -2.84 6.00 -30.38
CA SER A 298 -3.60 5.32 -31.43
C SER A 298 -4.63 4.35 -30.82
N ASN A 299 -5.85 4.36 -31.37
CA ASN A 299 -7.03 3.65 -30.85
C ASN A 299 -7.03 2.15 -31.19
N THR A 300 -5.93 1.42 -30.96
CA THR A 300 -5.90 -0.02 -31.21
C THR A 300 -6.07 -0.81 -29.93
N LEU A 301 -6.86 -1.88 -30.02
CA LEU A 301 -7.13 -2.77 -28.89
C LEU A 301 -5.83 -3.37 -28.30
N SER A 302 -4.90 -3.80 -29.15
CA SER A 302 -3.62 -4.39 -28.71
C SER A 302 -2.78 -3.41 -27.88
N LEU A 303 -2.69 -2.14 -28.29
CA LEU A 303 -1.96 -1.11 -27.55
C LEU A 303 -2.65 -0.76 -26.23
N PHE A 304 -3.96 -0.83 -26.16
CA PHE A 304 -4.68 -0.63 -24.90
C PHE A 304 -4.43 -1.79 -23.93
N ILE A 305 -4.42 -3.03 -24.39
CA ILE A 305 -4.09 -4.21 -23.56
C ILE A 305 -2.66 -4.10 -23.04
N GLU A 306 -1.70 -3.67 -23.89
CA GLU A 306 -0.32 -3.44 -23.47
C GLU A 306 -0.22 -2.33 -22.39
N GLU A 307 -0.93 -1.22 -22.56
CA GLU A 307 -0.99 -0.14 -21.54
C GLU A 307 -1.66 -0.61 -20.25
N TRP A 308 -2.67 -1.47 -20.37
CA TRP A 308 -3.30 -2.10 -19.22
C TRP A 308 -2.29 -2.95 -18.45
N ASP A 309 -1.58 -3.84 -19.12
CA ASP A 309 -0.61 -4.76 -18.50
C ASP A 309 0.60 -4.06 -17.91
N ASN A 310 1.03 -2.95 -18.50
CA ASN A 310 2.18 -2.19 -18.03
C ASN A 310 1.84 -1.21 -16.92
N THR A 311 0.64 -0.60 -16.93
CA THR A 311 0.39 0.58 -16.09
C THR A 311 -1.00 0.63 -15.48
N LEU A 312 -2.08 0.42 -16.25
CA LEU A 312 -3.43 0.77 -15.81
C LEU A 312 -3.96 -0.17 -14.72
N HIS A 313 -3.66 -1.45 -14.80
CA HIS A 313 -4.15 -2.46 -13.85
C HIS A 313 -3.79 -2.14 -12.39
N LYS A 314 -2.63 -1.53 -12.15
CA LYS A 314 -2.15 -1.11 -10.81
C LYS A 314 -2.45 0.34 -10.46
N LYS A 315 -3.28 1.02 -11.24
CA LYS A 315 -3.70 2.36 -10.85
C LYS A 315 -4.87 2.30 -9.90
N PRO A 316 -4.77 3.00 -8.75
CA PRO A 316 -5.89 3.08 -7.83
C PRO A 316 -7.02 3.91 -8.45
N ILE A 317 -8.24 3.54 -8.12
CA ILE A 317 -9.41 4.39 -8.37
C ILE A 317 -9.50 5.45 -7.28
N ALA A 318 -9.78 6.70 -7.65
CA ALA A 318 -10.03 7.76 -6.69
C ALA A 318 -11.43 7.57 -6.07
N MET A 319 -11.46 7.04 -4.86
CA MET A 319 -12.69 7.07 -4.06
C MET A 319 -12.74 8.42 -3.33
N GLY A 320 -13.61 9.31 -3.77
CA GLY A 320 -13.80 10.65 -3.22
C GLY A 320 -14.55 10.68 -1.88
N ASN A 321 -14.22 9.82 -0.93
CA ASN A 321 -14.93 9.78 0.34
C ASN A 321 -14.01 10.22 1.50
N THR A 322 -14.22 11.45 1.98
CA THR A 322 -13.53 12.05 3.14
C THR A 322 -13.94 11.43 4.48
N GLU A 323 -14.98 10.60 4.51
CA GLU A 323 -15.56 10.01 5.72
C GLU A 323 -15.15 8.55 5.96
N SER A 324 -14.11 8.06 5.30
CA SER A 324 -13.70 6.66 5.38
C SER A 324 -12.37 6.49 6.10
N ILE A 325 -12.20 5.39 6.82
CA ILE A 325 -10.95 4.99 7.46
C ILE A 325 -9.93 4.64 6.39
N ARG A 326 -8.76 5.28 6.43
CA ARG A 326 -7.69 5.04 5.46
C ARG A 326 -6.82 3.87 5.88
N LEU A 327 -6.52 2.98 4.93
CA LEU A 327 -5.51 1.93 5.10
C LEU A 327 -4.36 2.16 4.15
N MET A 328 -3.14 2.10 4.65
CA MET A 328 -1.94 2.19 3.82
C MET A 328 -0.75 1.51 4.48
N THR A 329 0.27 1.25 3.68
CA THR A 329 1.53 0.73 4.23
C THR A 329 2.32 1.83 4.92
N ILE A 330 3.13 1.44 5.93
CA ILE A 330 4.07 2.35 6.63
C ILE A 330 4.96 3.10 5.62
N HIS A 331 5.36 2.45 4.52
CA HIS A 331 6.17 3.10 3.48
C HIS A 331 5.45 4.25 2.77
N LYS A 332 4.16 4.11 2.53
CA LYS A 332 3.35 5.15 1.88
C LYS A 332 3.00 6.31 2.81
N SER A 333 2.93 6.05 4.11
CA SER A 333 2.65 7.11 5.10
C SER A 333 3.80 8.08 5.30
N LYS A 334 5.00 7.79 4.76
CA LYS A 334 6.15 8.68 4.87
C LYS A 334 5.83 10.07 4.32
N GLY A 335 6.02 11.09 5.17
CA GLY A 335 5.76 12.49 4.82
C GLY A 335 4.31 12.94 5.03
N LEU A 336 3.40 12.03 5.40
CA LEU A 336 2.01 12.32 5.72
C LEU A 336 1.81 12.51 7.22
N GLU A 337 0.65 13.09 7.58
CA GLU A 337 0.20 13.22 8.97
C GLU A 337 -1.29 12.88 9.06
N PHE A 338 -1.68 12.33 10.20
CA PHE A 338 -3.05 11.89 10.44
C PHE A 338 -3.43 12.18 11.90
N PRO A 339 -4.69 12.58 12.19
CA PRO A 339 -5.15 12.83 13.54
C PRO A 339 -5.08 11.59 14.44
N VAL A 340 -5.48 10.43 13.90
CA VAL A 340 -5.44 9.14 14.61
C VAL A 340 -4.75 8.09 13.75
N VAL A 341 -3.78 7.39 14.35
CA VAL A 341 -3.04 6.32 13.68
C VAL A 341 -3.16 5.02 14.47
N ILE A 342 -3.60 3.97 13.82
CA ILE A 342 -3.55 2.60 14.32
C ILE A 342 -2.42 1.87 13.58
N LEU A 343 -1.36 1.52 14.28
CA LEU A 343 -0.25 0.76 13.71
C LEU A 343 -0.51 -0.74 13.93
N ALA A 344 -0.90 -1.43 12.87
CA ALA A 344 -1.25 -2.85 12.87
C ALA A 344 -0.19 -3.70 12.17
N ASP A 345 -0.21 -5.02 12.42
CA ASP A 345 0.66 -6.01 11.75
C ASP A 345 2.16 -5.70 11.91
N ILE A 346 2.57 -5.44 13.16
CA ILE A 346 4.00 -5.24 13.48
C ILE A 346 4.69 -6.58 13.80
N SER A 347 3.91 -7.64 14.01
CA SER A 347 4.45 -8.96 14.33
C SER A 347 5.30 -9.48 13.18
N LYS A 348 6.46 -10.00 13.53
CA LYS A 348 7.36 -10.68 12.61
C LYS A 348 7.00 -12.17 12.58
N LYS A 349 5.94 -12.53 11.87
CA LYS A 349 5.85 -13.87 11.31
C LYS A 349 6.75 -13.89 10.08
N ASP A 350 7.58 -14.87 9.99
CA ASP A 350 8.41 -15.21 8.84
C ASP A 350 9.86 -14.76 8.86
N VAL A 351 10.59 -15.59 9.60
CA VAL A 351 11.93 -15.92 9.19
C VAL A 351 12.02 -17.44 8.90
N SER A 352 10.90 -18.06 8.47
CA SER A 352 10.89 -19.50 8.18
C SER A 352 11.07 -19.88 6.70
N SER A 353 11.24 -18.94 5.78
CA SER A 353 11.57 -19.28 4.40
C SER A 353 13.07 -19.24 4.13
N GLY A 354 13.75 -20.34 4.44
CA GLY A 354 14.90 -20.85 3.69
C GLY A 354 16.25 -20.13 3.72
N LYS A 355 16.37 -18.91 4.22
CA LYS A 355 17.64 -18.28 4.55
C LYS A 355 17.66 -17.97 6.03
N LYS A 356 18.44 -18.71 6.79
CA LYS A 356 18.73 -18.43 8.20
C LYS A 356 19.20 -16.98 8.35
N SER A 357 18.27 -16.04 8.47
CA SER A 357 18.57 -14.74 9.03
C SER A 357 18.89 -15.00 10.48
N LYS A 358 20.12 -14.71 10.89
CA LYS A 358 20.59 -14.87 12.29
C LYS A 358 19.86 -13.96 13.30
N TYR A 359 18.80 -13.30 12.89
CA TYR A 359 17.97 -12.40 13.71
C TYR A 359 16.64 -13.05 14.09
N LEU A 360 16.71 -14.26 14.66
CA LEU A 360 15.58 -14.95 15.25
C LEU A 360 15.38 -14.45 16.70
N TYR A 361 14.54 -13.42 16.86
CA TYR A 361 13.85 -13.23 18.13
C TYR A 361 12.39 -13.48 17.90
N SER A 362 11.91 -14.61 18.42
CA SER A 362 10.49 -14.82 18.60
C SER A 362 10.05 -13.89 19.73
N TRP A 363 9.52 -12.74 19.39
CA TRP A 363 8.70 -12.01 20.34
C TRP A 363 7.47 -12.86 20.61
N LYS A 364 7.25 -13.19 21.86
CA LYS A 364 6.07 -13.92 22.32
C LYS A 364 4.78 -13.09 22.21
N TYR A 365 4.88 -11.83 21.84
CA TYR A 365 3.81 -10.85 21.92
C TYR A 365 3.76 -9.99 20.65
N ASP A 366 2.56 -9.74 20.14
CA ASP A 366 2.33 -8.72 19.14
C ASP A 366 2.30 -7.35 19.78
N LEU A 367 3.17 -6.45 19.33
CA LEU A 367 3.22 -5.08 19.75
C LEU A 367 2.33 -4.23 18.83
N ARG A 368 1.34 -3.55 19.38
CA ARG A 368 0.44 -2.65 18.65
C ARG A 368 0.46 -1.28 19.29
N ILE A 369 0.72 -0.27 18.48
CA ILE A 369 0.78 1.12 18.94
C ILE A 369 -0.36 1.86 18.25
N ILE A 370 -1.20 2.50 19.03
CA ILE A 370 -2.23 3.44 18.58
C ILE A 370 -1.78 4.82 19.03
N THR A 371 -1.59 5.72 18.09
CA THR A 371 -1.13 7.09 18.36
C THR A 371 -2.20 8.12 18.09
#